data_7de51771a957dea107b50cd14140e886
#
_entry.id   7de51771a957dea107b50cd14140e886
#
_cell.length_a   1.000
_cell.length_b   1.000
_cell.length_c   1.000
_cell.angle_alpha   90.00
_cell.angle_beta   90.00
_cell.angle_gamma   90.00
#
_symmetry.space_group_name_H-M   'P 1'
#
loop_
_entity.id
_entity.type
_entity.pdbx_description
1 polymer ?
#
loop_
_entity_poly.entity_id
_entity_poly.type
_entity_poly.pdbx_seq_one_letter_code
_entity_poly.pdbx_strand_id
1 'polypeptide(L)'
;FATIVSCIDSRTSAELIFDQGLGDIFSIRIAGNIINNDILGSMEYSCEIAGSKIITVLGHTKCGAIISACNQINRGHLTGLLEKIRPAIELEVETGGMRNGENLSFVANVSRLNVVNMLHQIREQSSILATLEREGKIMIIGALYDIDSGAVSFFTP
;
A
#
# COMPACT_ATOMS: atom_id res chain seq x y z
N PHE A 1 -13.24 -10.54 -7.14
CA PHE A 1 -12.61 -11.60 -6.32
C PHE A 1 -11.49 -11.07 -5.43
N ALA A 2 -10.89 -9.94 -5.73
CA ALA A 2 -9.80 -9.33 -4.97
C ALA A 2 -10.06 -7.85 -4.66
N THR A 3 -9.40 -7.33 -3.62
CA THR A 3 -9.37 -5.93 -3.22
C THR A 3 -7.94 -5.43 -3.31
N ILE A 4 -7.71 -4.40 -4.11
CA ILE A 4 -6.39 -3.81 -4.32
C ILE A 4 -6.35 -2.42 -3.70
N VAL A 5 -5.50 -2.23 -2.70
CA VAL A 5 -5.21 -0.92 -2.11
C VAL A 5 -3.94 -0.37 -2.75
N SER A 6 -4.08 0.66 -3.57
CA SER A 6 -2.97 1.22 -4.35
C SER A 6 -2.86 2.74 -4.26
N CYS A 7 -1.79 3.28 -4.81
CA CYS A 7 -1.58 4.72 -4.89
C CYS A 7 -2.55 5.38 -5.88
N ILE A 8 -2.82 6.68 -5.68
CA ILE A 8 -3.53 7.52 -6.66
C ILE A 8 -2.69 7.85 -7.91
N ASP A 9 -1.42 7.45 -7.95
CA ASP A 9 -0.52 7.73 -9.09
C ASP A 9 -1.17 7.28 -10.40
N SER A 10 -1.23 8.15 -11.39
CA SER A 10 -1.91 7.90 -12.66
C SER A 10 -1.33 6.72 -13.47
N ARG A 11 -0.13 6.26 -13.10
CA ARG A 11 0.57 5.14 -13.73
C ARG A 11 0.24 3.78 -13.09
N THR A 12 -0.59 3.76 -12.01
CA THR A 12 -0.83 2.56 -11.20
C THR A 12 -2.31 2.18 -11.14
N SER A 13 -2.96 2.05 -12.30
CA SER A 13 -4.31 1.47 -12.36
C SER A 13 -4.24 -0.03 -12.09
N ALA A 14 -4.88 -0.47 -11.01
CA ALA A 14 -4.88 -1.89 -10.62
C ALA A 14 -5.51 -2.78 -11.68
N GLU A 15 -6.57 -2.30 -12.34
CA GLU A 15 -7.24 -3.03 -13.41
C GLU A 15 -6.30 -3.32 -14.58
N LEU A 16 -5.48 -2.34 -14.98
CA LEU A 16 -4.52 -2.52 -16.06
C LEU A 16 -3.31 -3.36 -15.63
N ILE A 17 -2.81 -3.16 -14.41
CA ILE A 17 -1.63 -3.90 -13.90
C ILE A 17 -1.92 -5.39 -13.78
N PHE A 18 -3.14 -5.75 -13.35
CA PHE A 18 -3.53 -7.14 -13.12
C PHE A 18 -4.38 -7.74 -14.26
N ASP A 19 -4.53 -7.02 -15.37
CA ASP A 19 -5.34 -7.44 -16.53
C ASP A 19 -6.77 -7.86 -16.12
N GLN A 20 -7.44 -6.99 -15.34
CA GLN A 20 -8.77 -7.24 -14.82
C GLN A 20 -9.82 -6.32 -15.44
N GLY A 21 -11.02 -6.86 -15.67
CA GLY A 21 -12.14 -6.12 -16.22
C GLY A 21 -12.98 -5.42 -15.14
N LEU A 22 -13.99 -4.68 -15.61
CA LEU A 22 -14.97 -4.05 -14.72
C LEU A 22 -15.75 -5.13 -13.96
N GLY A 23 -15.80 -4.98 -12.64
CA GLY A 23 -16.50 -5.92 -11.75
C GLY A 23 -15.62 -7.05 -11.20
N ASP A 24 -14.39 -7.22 -11.67
CA ASP A 24 -13.51 -8.30 -11.22
C ASP A 24 -12.81 -7.99 -9.88
N ILE A 25 -12.42 -6.75 -9.67
CA ILE A 25 -11.70 -6.31 -8.46
C ILE A 25 -12.32 -5.07 -7.84
N PHE A 26 -12.14 -4.92 -6.53
CA PHE A 26 -12.35 -3.67 -5.82
C PHE A 26 -11.06 -2.87 -5.83
N SER A 27 -11.09 -1.67 -6.36
CA SER A 27 -9.92 -0.79 -6.47
C SER A 27 -10.05 0.36 -5.46
N ILE A 28 -9.19 0.36 -4.44
CA ILE A 28 -9.13 1.39 -3.40
C ILE A 28 -7.86 2.19 -3.61
N ARG A 29 -7.97 3.50 -3.84
CA ARG A 29 -6.82 4.34 -4.20
C ARG A 29 -6.65 5.52 -3.26
N ILE A 30 -5.44 5.64 -2.71
CA ILE A 30 -5.05 6.75 -1.84
C ILE A 30 -3.54 7.00 -2.00
N ALA A 31 -3.11 8.27 -1.92
CA ALA A 31 -1.69 8.62 -2.07
C ALA A 31 -0.81 7.81 -1.10
N GLY A 32 0.26 7.18 -1.63
CA GLY A 32 1.17 6.35 -0.84
C GLY A 32 0.55 5.06 -0.31
N ASN A 33 -0.58 4.59 -0.87
CA ASN A 33 -1.27 3.35 -0.47
C ASN A 33 -1.38 3.18 1.06
N ILE A 34 -1.60 4.29 1.80
CA ILE A 34 -1.73 4.30 3.26
C ILE A 34 -3.08 3.71 3.71
N ILE A 35 -3.17 3.34 4.99
CA ILE A 35 -4.40 2.85 5.62
C ILE A 35 -4.98 3.94 6.53
N ASN A 36 -6.30 4.06 6.51
CA ASN A 36 -7.11 4.85 7.44
C ASN A 36 -8.47 4.16 7.66
N ASN A 37 -9.32 4.72 8.51
CA ASN A 37 -10.60 4.11 8.88
C ASN A 37 -11.52 3.88 7.67
N ASP A 38 -11.56 4.81 6.70
CA ASP A 38 -12.43 4.69 5.52
C ASP A 38 -11.93 3.60 4.56
N ILE A 39 -10.59 3.48 4.43
CA ILE A 39 -9.95 2.39 3.67
C ILE A 39 -10.22 1.04 4.34
N LEU A 40 -10.08 0.96 5.69
CA LEU A 40 -10.41 -0.26 6.45
C LEU A 40 -11.87 -0.66 6.24
N GLY A 41 -12.82 0.27 6.43
CA GLY A 41 -14.24 0.01 6.21
C GLY A 41 -14.55 -0.46 4.79
N SER A 42 -13.87 0.08 3.79
CA SER A 42 -14.01 -0.34 2.38
C SER A 42 -13.49 -1.76 2.16
N MET A 43 -12.39 -2.15 2.80
CA MET A 43 -11.87 -3.52 2.76
C MET A 43 -12.80 -4.50 3.50
N GLU A 44 -13.31 -4.12 4.67
CA GLU A 44 -14.29 -4.93 5.41
C GLU A 44 -15.53 -5.19 4.57
N TYR A 45 -16.10 -4.14 3.95
CA TYR A 45 -17.22 -4.28 3.03
C TYR A 45 -16.89 -5.25 1.89
N SER A 46 -15.75 -5.07 1.23
CA SER A 46 -15.38 -5.90 0.07
C SER A 46 -15.18 -7.37 0.43
N CYS A 47 -14.63 -7.66 1.61
CA CYS A 47 -14.32 -9.02 2.04
C CYS A 47 -15.50 -9.70 2.74
N GLU A 48 -16.12 -9.04 3.72
CA GLU A 48 -17.16 -9.64 4.55
C GLU A 48 -18.52 -9.66 3.85
N ILE A 49 -18.86 -8.56 3.16
CA ILE A 49 -20.20 -8.40 2.53
C ILE A 49 -20.17 -8.84 1.06
N ALA A 50 -19.19 -8.37 0.28
CA ALA A 50 -19.12 -8.65 -1.15
C ALA A 50 -18.32 -9.92 -1.50
N GLY A 51 -17.64 -10.54 -0.54
CA GLY A 51 -17.03 -11.87 -0.69
C GLY A 51 -15.67 -11.89 -1.39
N SER A 52 -14.94 -10.77 -1.45
CA SER A 52 -13.54 -10.72 -1.91
C SER A 52 -12.67 -11.65 -1.08
N LYS A 53 -11.72 -12.34 -1.72
CA LYS A 53 -10.90 -13.37 -1.08
C LYS A 53 -9.45 -12.95 -0.86
N ILE A 54 -9.03 -11.87 -1.51
CA ILE A 54 -7.65 -11.40 -1.44
C ILE A 54 -7.65 -9.90 -1.21
N ILE A 55 -6.85 -9.43 -0.24
CA ILE A 55 -6.47 -8.04 -0.11
C ILE A 55 -5.00 -7.93 -0.52
N THR A 56 -4.71 -7.07 -1.50
CA THR A 56 -3.34 -6.74 -1.89
C THR A 56 -3.07 -5.28 -1.62
N VAL A 57 -2.07 -4.99 -0.79
CA VAL A 57 -1.51 -3.64 -0.66
C VAL A 57 -0.42 -3.48 -1.71
N LEU A 58 -0.69 -2.69 -2.73
CA LEU A 58 0.20 -2.47 -3.88
C LEU A 58 0.94 -1.15 -3.74
N GLY A 59 2.22 -1.21 -3.38
CA GLY A 59 3.16 -0.12 -3.52
C GLY A 59 3.73 -0.04 -4.94
N HIS A 60 4.47 1.02 -5.25
CA HIS A 60 5.12 1.14 -6.56
C HIS A 60 6.43 1.92 -6.47
N THR A 61 7.33 1.69 -7.43
CA THR A 61 8.59 2.45 -7.55
C THR A 61 8.32 3.92 -7.91
N LYS A 62 9.21 4.81 -7.52
CA LYS A 62 9.15 6.26 -7.79
C LYS A 62 7.83 6.90 -7.34
N CYS A 63 7.28 6.45 -6.21
CA CYS A 63 6.03 6.98 -5.63
C CYS A 63 6.23 8.42 -5.14
N GLY A 64 5.47 9.36 -5.70
CA GLY A 64 5.56 10.77 -5.33
C GLY A 64 5.22 11.04 -3.86
N ALA A 65 4.28 10.29 -3.27
CA ALA A 65 3.94 10.42 -1.85
C ALA A 65 5.08 9.93 -0.95
N ILE A 66 5.74 8.81 -1.29
CA ILE A 66 6.91 8.31 -0.54
C ILE A 66 8.07 9.31 -0.64
N ILE A 67 8.37 9.81 -1.84
CA ILE A 67 9.40 10.83 -2.07
C ILE A 67 9.10 12.08 -1.23
N SER A 68 7.86 12.55 -1.22
CA SER A 68 7.43 13.71 -0.44
C SER A 68 7.59 13.48 1.07
N ALA A 69 7.27 12.28 1.56
CA ALA A 69 7.47 11.90 2.96
C ALA A 69 8.97 11.87 3.33
N CYS A 70 9.81 11.27 2.48
CA CYS A 70 11.27 11.26 2.66
C CYS A 70 11.87 12.67 2.68
N ASN A 71 11.28 13.60 1.93
CA ASN A 71 11.68 15.02 1.92
C ASN A 71 11.01 15.86 3.02
N GLN A 72 10.24 15.24 3.91
CA GLN A 72 9.56 15.90 5.04
C GLN A 72 8.67 17.07 4.60
N ILE A 73 7.98 16.94 3.48
CA ILE A 73 7.07 17.98 2.97
C ILE A 73 5.96 18.23 4.00
N ASN A 74 5.78 19.49 4.33
CA ASN A 74 4.75 19.95 5.27
C ASN A 74 3.83 20.95 4.55
N ARG A 75 2.60 20.54 4.20
CA ARG A 75 1.67 21.36 3.45
C ARG A 75 0.22 20.90 3.60
N GLY A 76 -0.57 21.69 4.32
CA GLY A 76 -2.01 21.46 4.45
C GLY A 76 -2.35 20.03 4.87
N HIS A 77 -3.37 19.45 4.27
CA HIS A 77 -3.81 18.07 4.55
C HIS A 77 -2.81 17.01 4.11
N LEU A 78 -1.90 17.33 3.18
CA LEU A 78 -0.83 16.42 2.75
C LEU A 78 0.06 16.03 3.93
N THR A 79 0.33 16.94 4.87
CA THR A 79 1.14 16.67 6.06
C THR A 79 0.63 15.45 6.82
N GLY A 80 -0.65 15.44 7.19
CA GLY A 80 -1.24 14.33 7.97
C GLY A 80 -1.29 13.01 7.20
N LEU A 81 -1.34 13.07 5.87
CA LEU A 81 -1.22 11.86 5.03
C LEU A 81 0.21 11.32 5.06
N LEU A 82 1.22 12.18 4.85
CA LEU A 82 2.63 11.79 4.84
C LEU A 82 3.13 11.28 6.20
N GLU A 83 2.57 11.78 7.30
CA GLU A 83 2.87 11.28 8.66
C GLU A 83 2.56 9.78 8.81
N LYS A 84 1.62 9.23 8.05
CA LYS A 84 1.32 7.79 8.05
C LYS A 84 2.41 6.95 7.39
N ILE A 85 3.26 7.56 6.57
CA ILE A 85 4.41 6.91 5.91
C ILE A 85 5.65 6.98 6.81
N ARG A 86 5.71 7.91 7.77
CA ARG A 86 6.86 8.13 8.65
C ARG A 86 7.38 6.83 9.32
N PRO A 87 6.54 5.93 9.86
CA PRO A 87 7.05 4.69 10.45
C PRO A 87 7.92 3.87 9.50
N ALA A 88 7.59 3.83 8.21
CA ALA A 88 8.39 3.12 7.21
C ALA A 88 9.77 3.79 6.99
N ILE A 89 9.82 5.13 7.07
CA ILE A 89 11.08 5.89 6.99
C ILE A 89 11.97 5.60 8.20
N GLU A 90 11.38 5.52 9.39
CA GLU A 90 12.10 5.25 10.65
C GLU A 90 12.63 3.81 10.70
N LEU A 91 11.87 2.85 10.17
CA LEU A 91 12.26 1.44 10.10
C LEU A 91 13.35 1.16 9.05
N GLU A 92 13.52 2.02 8.07
CA GLU A 92 14.57 1.85 7.07
C GLU A 92 15.94 2.17 7.67
N VAL A 93 16.82 1.17 7.79
CA VAL A 93 18.17 1.28 8.38
C VAL A 93 19.27 0.72 7.49
N GLU A 94 18.91 0.19 6.33
CA GLU A 94 19.87 -0.52 5.46
C GLU A 94 20.60 0.41 4.50
N THR A 95 19.96 1.53 4.11
CA THR A 95 20.53 2.42 3.10
C THR A 95 21.54 3.38 3.71
N GLY A 96 22.76 3.32 3.23
CA GLY A 96 23.80 4.32 3.55
C GLY A 96 23.60 5.63 2.78
N GLY A 97 24.15 6.72 3.30
CA GLY A 97 24.14 8.03 2.65
C GLY A 97 22.92 8.88 2.98
N MET A 98 22.48 9.69 2.03
CA MET A 98 21.37 10.62 2.26
C MET A 98 20.03 9.89 2.41
N ARG A 99 19.29 10.24 3.43
CA ARG A 99 17.95 9.70 3.75
C ARG A 99 16.88 10.70 3.30
N ASN A 100 16.76 10.90 1.99
CA ASN A 100 15.81 11.83 1.37
C ASN A 100 15.28 11.28 0.03
N GLY A 101 14.38 12.02 -0.60
CA GLY A 101 13.74 11.62 -1.85
C GLY A 101 14.65 11.55 -3.09
N GLU A 102 15.90 12.04 -3.01
CA GLU A 102 16.88 11.96 -4.09
C GLU A 102 17.62 10.62 -4.09
N ASN A 103 17.67 9.94 -2.95
CA ASN A 103 18.26 8.61 -2.82
C ASN A 103 17.25 7.54 -3.25
N LEU A 104 17.34 7.10 -4.49
CA LEU A 104 16.39 6.14 -5.08
C LEU A 104 16.36 4.79 -4.34
N SER A 105 17.52 4.32 -3.83
CA SER A 105 17.58 3.09 -3.04
C SER A 105 16.85 3.25 -1.71
N PHE A 106 17.03 4.38 -1.04
CA PHE A 106 16.29 4.71 0.18
C PHE A 106 14.78 4.75 -0.07
N VAL A 107 14.35 5.47 -1.11
CA VAL A 107 12.92 5.56 -1.50
C VAL A 107 12.34 4.19 -1.82
N ALA A 108 13.08 3.33 -2.51
CA ALA A 108 12.63 1.97 -2.84
C ALA A 108 12.42 1.12 -1.57
N ASN A 109 13.38 1.17 -0.63
CA ASN A 109 13.27 0.46 0.64
C ASN A 109 12.10 0.99 1.48
N VAL A 110 11.95 2.32 1.58
CA VAL A 110 10.80 2.93 2.27
C VAL A 110 9.48 2.52 1.63
N SER A 111 9.39 2.47 0.29
CA SER A 111 8.18 2.02 -0.40
C SER A 111 7.79 0.59 -0.01
N ARG A 112 8.77 -0.32 0.06
CA ARG A 112 8.53 -1.70 0.49
C ARG A 112 8.11 -1.78 1.97
N LEU A 113 8.84 -1.09 2.85
CA LEU A 113 8.54 -1.05 4.28
C LEU A 113 7.17 -0.40 4.56
N ASN A 114 6.77 0.59 3.77
CA ASN A 114 5.43 1.18 3.86
C ASN A 114 4.35 0.14 3.56
N VAL A 115 4.51 -0.69 2.53
CA VAL A 115 3.57 -1.79 2.26
C VAL A 115 3.51 -2.75 3.47
N VAL A 116 4.65 -3.19 3.99
CA VAL A 116 4.72 -4.06 5.18
C VAL A 116 4.00 -3.43 6.38
N ASN A 117 4.27 -2.15 6.64
CA ASN A 117 3.61 -1.42 7.73
C ASN A 117 2.08 -1.36 7.54
N MET A 118 1.61 -1.14 6.31
CA MET A 118 0.16 -1.14 6.03
C MET A 118 -0.47 -2.53 6.24
N LEU A 119 0.23 -3.61 5.88
CA LEU A 119 -0.25 -4.97 6.17
C LEU A 119 -0.39 -5.24 7.67
N HIS A 120 0.54 -4.75 8.49
CA HIS A 120 0.44 -4.81 9.95
C HIS A 120 -0.76 -4.00 10.46
N GLN A 121 -0.91 -2.77 9.98
CA GLN A 121 -2.02 -1.90 10.39
C GLN A 121 -3.40 -2.49 10.05
N ILE A 122 -3.56 -3.15 8.90
CA ILE A 122 -4.81 -3.84 8.56
C ILE A 122 -5.14 -4.89 9.61
N ARG A 123 -4.17 -5.72 10.00
CA ARG A 123 -4.35 -6.79 10.99
C ARG A 123 -4.59 -6.27 12.40
N GLU A 124 -3.94 -5.19 12.78
CA GLU A 124 -4.06 -4.59 14.11
C GLU A 124 -5.34 -3.79 14.30
N GLN A 125 -5.78 -3.06 13.26
CA GLN A 125 -6.88 -2.11 13.38
C GLN A 125 -8.23 -2.68 12.95
N SER A 126 -8.27 -3.77 12.16
CA SER A 126 -9.51 -4.45 11.79
C SER A 126 -9.58 -5.86 12.35
N SER A 127 -10.35 -6.02 13.43
CA SER A 127 -10.62 -7.34 14.01
C SER A 127 -11.40 -8.25 13.04
N ILE A 128 -12.20 -7.68 12.15
CA ILE A 128 -12.97 -8.41 11.13
C ILE A 128 -11.99 -9.04 10.13
N LEU A 129 -11.12 -8.23 9.51
CA LEU A 129 -10.17 -8.72 8.51
C LEU A 129 -9.16 -9.69 9.12
N ALA A 130 -8.64 -9.42 10.33
CA ALA A 130 -7.75 -10.33 11.04
C ALA A 130 -8.42 -11.68 11.35
N THR A 131 -9.70 -11.67 11.66
CA THR A 131 -10.46 -12.91 11.90
C THR A 131 -10.66 -13.69 10.60
N LEU A 132 -11.07 -13.02 9.52
CA LEU A 132 -11.24 -13.66 8.22
C LEU A 132 -9.93 -14.28 7.69
N GLU A 133 -8.79 -13.60 7.89
CA GLU A 133 -7.48 -14.13 7.51
C GLU A 133 -7.10 -15.35 8.37
N ARG A 134 -7.26 -15.28 9.70
CA ARG A 134 -6.96 -16.39 10.61
C ARG A 134 -7.81 -17.64 10.32
N GLU A 135 -9.05 -17.44 9.87
CA GLU A 135 -9.96 -18.53 9.47
C GLU A 135 -9.69 -19.05 8.04
N GLY A 136 -8.69 -18.50 7.34
CA GLY A 136 -8.37 -18.89 5.97
C GLY A 136 -9.42 -18.47 4.93
N LYS A 137 -10.31 -17.54 5.28
CA LYS A 137 -11.37 -17.06 4.38
C LYS A 137 -10.87 -16.01 3.40
N ILE A 138 -9.84 -15.26 3.79
CA ILE A 138 -9.15 -14.29 2.95
C ILE A 138 -7.64 -14.43 3.09
N MET A 139 -6.90 -13.85 2.13
CA MET A 139 -5.45 -13.67 2.18
C MET A 139 -5.13 -12.18 2.16
N ILE A 140 -4.17 -11.72 2.98
CA ILE A 140 -3.68 -10.35 3.00
C ILE A 140 -2.21 -10.36 2.63
N ILE A 141 -1.86 -9.78 1.47
CA ILE A 141 -0.51 -9.81 0.89
C ILE A 141 -0.04 -8.43 0.46
N GLY A 142 1.28 -8.27 0.38
CA GLY A 142 1.92 -7.10 -0.19
C GLY A 142 2.41 -7.32 -1.60
N ALA A 143 2.48 -6.25 -2.38
CA ALA A 143 3.11 -6.26 -3.69
C ALA A 143 3.79 -4.92 -3.98
N LEU A 144 4.82 -4.96 -4.84
CA LEU A 144 5.46 -3.80 -5.42
C LEU A 144 5.37 -3.87 -6.94
N TYR A 145 4.87 -2.82 -7.53
CA TYR A 145 4.82 -2.59 -8.97
C TYR A 145 6.00 -1.74 -9.41
N ASP A 146 6.79 -2.23 -10.31
CA ASP A 146 7.85 -1.47 -10.94
C ASP A 146 7.30 -0.75 -12.18
N ILE A 147 7.25 0.58 -12.12
CA ILE A 147 6.67 1.40 -13.21
C ILE A 147 7.53 1.44 -14.48
N ASP A 148 8.80 1.07 -14.41
CA ASP A 148 9.69 1.06 -15.57
C ASP A 148 9.58 -0.26 -16.35
N SER A 149 9.52 -1.38 -15.65
CA SER A 149 9.46 -2.72 -16.25
C SER A 149 8.04 -3.28 -16.40
N GLY A 150 7.08 -2.75 -15.63
CA GLY A 150 5.72 -3.30 -15.54
C GLY A 150 5.63 -4.57 -14.67
N ALA A 151 6.69 -4.97 -14.00
CA ALA A 151 6.70 -6.15 -13.16
C ALA A 151 6.01 -5.92 -11.80
N VAL A 152 5.31 -6.94 -11.31
CA VAL A 152 4.74 -6.99 -9.95
C VAL A 152 5.45 -8.09 -9.16
N SER A 153 6.01 -7.71 -8.02
CA SER A 153 6.63 -8.65 -7.07
C SER A 153 5.77 -8.76 -5.82
N PHE A 154 5.23 -9.96 -5.57
CA PHE A 154 4.44 -10.24 -4.36
C PHE A 154 5.34 -10.67 -3.21
N PHE A 155 4.91 -10.34 -1.98
CA PHE A 155 5.59 -10.77 -0.76
C PHE A 155 4.61 -10.81 0.42
N THR A 156 4.94 -11.64 1.40
CA THR A 156 4.36 -11.62 2.75
C THR A 156 5.40 -11.05 3.71
N PRO A 157 4.99 -10.31 4.78
CA PRO A 157 5.92 -9.85 5.83
C PRO A 157 6.61 -10.99 6.52
#